data_8b553c6dafe38c3b6e1d1ceb5a0e1288
#
_entry.id   8b553c6dafe38c3b6e1d1ceb5a0e1288
#
_cell.length_a   1.000
_cell.length_b   1.000
_cell.length_c   1.000
_cell.angle_alpha   90.00
_cell.angle_beta   90.00
_cell.angle_gamma   90.00
#
_symmetry.space_group_name_H-M   'P 1'
#
loop_
_entity.id
_entity.type
_entity.pdbx_description
1 polymer ?
#
loop_
_entity_poly.entity_id
_entity_poly.type
_entity_poly.pdbx_seq_one_letter_code
_entity_poly.pdbx_strand_id
1 'polypeptide(L)'
;MASSYDAIVVGAGHNGLTAAFYLARAGLRTLVLERREVVGGACVTEEIAPGCRASTTSYIASMLRPEVIRDLGLERHGLRMVPCEPGLQAVFEDGTVIPWWSDHERAVREFAASTSEADAASFDRVHRRLQALARYLQPFFLEEPPNLYARGWAKVREGSRAWRRFRKITGDELADLVRFTTGSLGAFVERHFETDRMRRIYLANNVYGM
;
A
#
# COMPACT_ATOMS: atom_id res chain seq x y z
N MET A 1 15.82 14.29 39.47
CA MET A 1 16.58 13.27 38.71
C MET A 1 16.30 13.48 37.24
N ALA A 2 17.34 13.58 36.40
CA ALA A 2 17.10 13.68 34.94
C ALA A 2 16.44 12.38 34.48
N SER A 3 15.30 12.50 33.79
CA SER A 3 14.66 11.33 33.18
C SER A 3 15.57 10.81 32.06
N SER A 4 16.04 9.57 32.16
CA SER A 4 16.82 8.92 31.09
C SER A 4 15.90 8.04 30.24
N TYR A 5 16.05 8.08 28.93
CA TYR A 5 15.31 7.29 27.96
C TYR A 5 16.26 6.36 27.21
N ASP A 6 15.77 5.17 26.86
CA ASP A 6 16.54 4.19 26.10
C ASP A 6 16.37 4.44 24.57
N ALA A 7 15.25 5.06 24.18
CA ALA A 7 14.97 5.44 22.80
C ALA A 7 14.23 6.78 22.74
N ILE A 8 14.51 7.56 21.71
CA ILE A 8 13.80 8.81 21.40
C ILE A 8 13.28 8.70 19.95
N VAL A 9 11.97 8.86 19.79
CA VAL A 9 11.31 8.91 18.49
C VAL A 9 10.94 10.36 18.19
N VAL A 10 11.45 10.89 17.10
CA VAL A 10 11.16 12.25 16.66
C VAL A 10 10.06 12.23 15.60
N GLY A 11 8.92 12.81 15.96
CA GLY A 11 7.69 12.83 15.18
C GLY A 11 6.68 11.79 15.65
N ALA A 12 5.46 12.24 15.99
CA ALA A 12 4.33 11.40 16.41
C ALA A 12 3.32 11.19 15.25
N GLY A 13 3.82 11.01 14.02
CA GLY A 13 3.02 10.49 12.92
C GLY A 13 2.78 8.98 13.06
N HIS A 14 1.95 8.40 12.19
CA HIS A 14 1.58 6.98 12.25
C HIS A 14 2.79 6.02 12.31
N ASN A 15 3.87 6.30 11.57
CA ASN A 15 5.09 5.49 11.61
C ASN A 15 5.84 5.64 12.94
N GLY A 16 6.01 6.89 13.42
CA GLY A 16 6.68 7.16 14.70
C GLY A 16 5.93 6.55 15.87
N LEU A 17 4.60 6.66 15.91
CA LEU A 17 3.77 6.06 16.94
C LEU A 17 3.84 4.52 16.92
N THR A 18 3.83 3.92 15.73
CA THR A 18 4.00 2.47 15.57
C THR A 18 5.38 2.02 16.06
N ALA A 19 6.45 2.71 15.69
CA ALA A 19 7.79 2.40 16.15
C ALA A 19 7.91 2.55 17.68
N ALA A 20 7.39 3.65 18.24
CA ALA A 20 7.40 3.89 19.68
C ALA A 20 6.65 2.80 20.46
N PHE A 21 5.52 2.32 19.93
CA PHE A 21 4.79 1.21 20.54
C PHE A 21 5.64 -0.06 20.60
N TYR A 22 6.26 -0.46 19.50
CA TYR A 22 7.08 -1.68 19.49
C TYR A 22 8.33 -1.56 20.37
N LEU A 23 8.96 -0.38 20.44
CA LEU A 23 10.08 -0.12 21.34
C LEU A 23 9.64 -0.22 22.82
N ALA A 24 8.54 0.41 23.16
CA ALA A 24 7.98 0.35 24.53
C ALA A 24 7.55 -1.07 24.90
N ARG A 25 6.91 -1.80 23.96
CA ARG A 25 6.55 -3.21 24.14
C ARG A 25 7.76 -4.12 24.36
N ALA A 26 8.91 -3.76 23.79
CA ALA A 26 10.19 -4.44 24.01
C ALA A 26 10.84 -4.08 25.37
N GLY A 27 10.19 -3.27 26.19
CA GLY A 27 10.67 -2.88 27.52
C GLY A 27 11.57 -1.63 27.54
N LEU A 28 11.73 -0.95 26.41
CA LEU A 28 12.53 0.26 26.33
C LEU A 28 11.73 1.48 26.82
N ARG A 29 12.35 2.32 27.65
CA ARG A 29 11.79 3.62 28.05
C ARG A 29 11.85 4.55 26.84
N THR A 30 10.73 4.73 26.16
CA THR A 30 10.66 5.44 24.89
C THR A 30 10.04 6.82 25.09
N LEU A 31 10.71 7.86 24.60
CA LEU A 31 10.20 9.21 24.51
C LEU A 31 9.80 9.51 23.07
N VAL A 32 8.60 10.06 22.88
CA VAL A 32 8.15 10.57 21.58
C VAL A 32 8.13 12.10 21.65
N LEU A 33 8.76 12.74 20.69
CA LEU A 33 8.77 14.19 20.53
C LEU A 33 7.97 14.59 19.29
N GLU A 34 6.96 15.44 19.48
CA GLU A 34 6.15 15.99 18.39
C GLU A 34 6.20 17.51 18.43
N ARG A 35 6.36 18.13 17.26
CA ARG A 35 6.43 19.59 17.13
C ARG A 35 5.05 20.25 17.21
N ARG A 36 4.01 19.56 16.71
CA ARG A 36 2.64 20.04 16.70
C ARG A 36 1.96 19.70 18.03
N GLU A 37 0.93 20.45 18.38
CA GLU A 37 0.09 20.16 19.55
C GLU A 37 -0.79 18.91 19.37
N VAL A 38 -0.90 18.40 18.14
CA VAL A 38 -1.69 17.23 17.76
C VAL A 38 -0.81 16.14 17.17
N VAL A 39 -1.00 14.90 17.63
CA VAL A 39 -0.33 13.71 17.11
C VAL A 39 -1.09 13.14 15.91
N GLY A 40 -0.40 12.36 15.06
CA GLY A 40 -1.00 11.67 13.91
C GLY A 40 -0.31 11.98 12.57
N GLY A 41 0.43 13.09 12.48
CA GLY A 41 1.16 13.47 11.27
C GLY A 41 0.22 13.60 10.07
N ALA A 42 0.50 12.86 8.98
CA ALA A 42 -0.32 12.87 7.77
C ALA A 42 -1.74 12.27 7.95
N CYS A 43 -2.00 11.55 9.05
CA CYS A 43 -3.30 10.94 9.33
C CYS A 43 -4.24 11.85 10.14
N VAL A 44 -3.85 13.11 10.38
CA VAL A 44 -4.68 14.06 11.16
C VAL A 44 -5.88 14.50 10.33
N THR A 45 -7.05 14.51 10.97
CA THR A 45 -8.27 15.14 10.45
C THR A 45 -8.40 16.52 11.06
N GLU A 46 -8.38 17.55 10.23
CA GLU A 46 -8.41 18.96 10.65
C GLU A 46 -9.66 19.66 10.10
N GLU A 47 -10.03 20.75 10.72
CA GLU A 47 -11.07 21.61 10.19
C GLU A 47 -10.48 22.47 9.07
N ILE A 48 -10.94 22.23 7.84
CA ILE A 48 -10.46 22.91 6.63
C ILE A 48 -11.31 24.13 6.25
N ALA A 49 -12.54 24.17 6.75
CA ALA A 49 -13.47 25.29 6.66
C ALA A 49 -14.45 25.18 7.84
N PRO A 50 -15.14 26.27 8.24
CA PRO A 50 -16.08 26.24 9.36
C PRO A 50 -17.07 25.09 9.28
N GLY A 51 -17.06 24.20 10.26
CA GLY A 51 -17.88 22.98 10.32
C GLY A 51 -17.48 21.84 9.39
N CYS A 52 -16.45 22.01 8.56
CA CYS A 52 -15.98 21.00 7.62
C CYS A 52 -14.64 20.41 8.05
N ARG A 53 -14.62 19.13 8.40
CA ARG A 53 -13.41 18.40 8.78
C ARG A 53 -13.01 17.39 7.71
N ALA A 54 -11.74 17.37 7.36
CA ALA A 54 -11.20 16.38 6.42
C ALA A 54 -9.79 15.95 6.82
N SER A 55 -9.39 14.78 6.35
CA SER A 55 -7.98 14.40 6.36
C SER A 55 -7.23 15.24 5.34
N THR A 56 -6.18 15.94 5.79
CA THR A 56 -5.45 16.89 4.94
C THR A 56 -4.49 16.20 3.97
N THR A 57 -4.12 14.95 4.24
CA THR A 57 -3.12 14.24 3.43
C THR A 57 -3.49 12.78 3.20
N SER A 58 -3.99 12.08 4.21
CA SER A 58 -4.26 10.64 4.15
C SER A 58 -5.75 10.39 3.87
N TYR A 59 -6.13 10.32 2.61
CA TYR A 59 -7.53 10.16 2.17
C TYR A 59 -8.03 8.71 2.24
N ILE A 60 -7.11 7.73 2.22
CA ILE A 60 -7.44 6.30 2.30
C ILE A 60 -6.41 5.56 3.16
N ALA A 61 -6.87 4.55 3.91
CA ALA A 61 -6.02 3.71 4.76
C ALA A 61 -5.71 2.37 4.08
N SER A 62 -4.96 2.38 2.97
CA SER A 62 -4.62 1.20 2.18
C SER A 62 -3.39 0.43 2.70
N MET A 63 -2.46 1.11 3.37
CA MET A 63 -1.16 0.56 3.76
C MET A 63 -1.08 0.12 5.22
N LEU A 64 -2.13 0.33 6.02
CA LEU A 64 -2.15 -0.07 7.43
C LEU A 64 -2.24 -1.59 7.54
N ARG A 65 -1.18 -2.19 8.03
CA ARG A 65 -1.04 -3.66 8.11
C ARG A 65 -1.96 -4.25 9.18
N PRO A 66 -2.64 -5.39 8.90
CA PRO A 66 -3.47 -6.09 9.88
C PRO A 66 -2.71 -6.47 11.16
N GLU A 67 -1.43 -6.79 11.02
CA GLU A 67 -0.55 -7.11 12.15
C GLU A 67 -0.40 -5.92 13.10
N VAL A 68 -0.24 -4.72 12.57
CA VAL A 68 -0.15 -3.48 13.35
C VAL A 68 -1.48 -3.21 14.06
N ILE A 69 -2.61 -3.33 13.35
CA ILE A 69 -3.96 -3.16 13.94
C ILE A 69 -4.12 -4.08 15.14
N ARG A 70 -3.80 -5.36 14.96
CA ARG A 70 -3.92 -6.39 16.00
C ARG A 70 -2.96 -6.12 17.17
N ASP A 71 -1.69 -5.88 16.89
CA ASP A 71 -0.64 -5.77 17.89
C ASP A 71 -0.81 -4.54 18.78
N LEU A 72 -1.24 -3.43 18.19
CA LEU A 72 -1.57 -2.20 18.90
C LEU A 72 -2.98 -2.20 19.50
N GLY A 73 -3.79 -3.18 19.15
CA GLY A 73 -5.18 -3.27 19.61
C GLY A 73 -6.03 -2.07 19.16
N LEU A 74 -5.79 -1.54 17.96
CA LEU A 74 -6.36 -0.28 17.51
C LEU A 74 -7.89 -0.27 17.52
N GLU A 75 -8.53 -1.40 17.25
CA GLU A 75 -9.99 -1.53 17.32
C GLU A 75 -10.52 -1.28 18.75
N ARG A 76 -9.77 -1.71 19.77
CA ARG A 76 -10.11 -1.44 21.19
C ARG A 76 -10.00 0.04 21.54
N HIS A 77 -9.21 0.79 20.78
CA HIS A 77 -9.03 2.22 20.89
C HIS A 77 -9.90 3.03 19.92
N GLY A 78 -10.87 2.36 19.28
CA GLY A 78 -11.89 3.02 18.46
C GLY A 78 -11.58 3.09 16.97
N LEU A 79 -10.54 2.42 16.48
CA LEU A 79 -10.32 2.30 15.04
C LEU A 79 -11.49 1.55 14.41
N ARG A 80 -12.11 2.19 13.42
CA ARG A 80 -13.14 1.61 12.59
C ARG A 80 -12.79 1.81 11.14
N MET A 81 -12.53 0.70 10.43
CA MET A 81 -12.30 0.72 8.99
C MET A 81 -13.65 0.69 8.26
N VAL A 82 -13.89 1.66 7.41
CA VAL A 82 -15.10 1.75 6.59
C VAL A 82 -14.69 1.56 5.13
N PRO A 83 -15.22 0.54 4.43
CA PRO A 83 -14.92 0.35 3.02
C PRO A 83 -15.51 1.51 2.20
N CYS A 84 -14.74 2.01 1.24
CA CYS A 84 -15.21 2.98 0.26
C CYS A 84 -15.73 2.23 -0.97
N GLU A 85 -16.99 2.45 -1.34
CA GLU A 85 -17.61 1.86 -2.52
C GLU A 85 -18.32 2.92 -3.36
N PRO A 86 -17.85 3.18 -4.58
CA PRO A 86 -16.66 2.64 -5.22
C PRO A 86 -15.36 3.14 -4.57
N GLY A 87 -14.28 2.37 -4.69
CA GLY A 87 -12.98 2.75 -4.14
C GLY A 87 -12.35 3.96 -4.83
N LEU A 88 -12.62 4.13 -6.13
CA LEU A 88 -12.19 5.24 -6.96
C LEU A 88 -13.31 5.62 -7.94
N GLN A 89 -13.33 6.88 -8.35
CA GLN A 89 -14.16 7.35 -9.47
C GLN A 89 -13.29 8.18 -10.40
N ALA A 90 -13.24 7.79 -11.68
CA ALA A 90 -12.60 8.60 -12.72
C ALA A 90 -13.63 9.53 -13.33
N VAL A 91 -13.37 10.83 -13.26
CA VAL A 91 -14.24 11.88 -13.85
C VAL A 91 -13.52 12.43 -15.07
N PHE A 92 -14.21 12.44 -16.20
CA PHE A 92 -13.70 12.93 -17.48
C PHE A 92 -14.29 14.30 -17.83
N GLU A 93 -13.60 15.02 -18.72
CA GLU A 93 -13.99 16.37 -19.14
C GLU A 93 -15.37 16.42 -19.83
N ASP A 94 -15.79 15.32 -20.45
CA ASP A 94 -17.12 15.16 -21.08
C ASP A 94 -18.24 14.87 -20.07
N GLY A 95 -17.94 14.91 -18.76
CA GLY A 95 -18.88 14.61 -17.68
C GLY A 95 -19.07 13.12 -17.40
N THR A 96 -18.41 12.23 -18.15
CA THR A 96 -18.47 10.79 -17.89
C THR A 96 -17.81 10.48 -16.53
N VAL A 97 -18.49 9.67 -15.71
CA VAL A 97 -17.94 9.16 -14.45
C VAL A 97 -17.87 7.64 -14.53
N ILE A 98 -16.67 7.09 -14.32
CA ILE A 98 -16.44 5.66 -14.36
C ILE A 98 -15.98 5.21 -12.96
N PRO A 99 -16.81 4.44 -12.24
CA PRO A 99 -16.44 3.92 -10.93
C PRO A 99 -15.52 2.70 -11.04
N TRP A 100 -14.53 2.66 -10.16
CA TRP A 100 -13.73 1.47 -9.93
C TRP A 100 -14.19 0.81 -8.64
N TRP A 101 -14.91 -0.28 -8.78
CA TRP A 101 -15.48 -1.04 -7.68
C TRP A 101 -14.42 -1.92 -7.01
N SER A 102 -14.50 -2.09 -5.68
CA SER A 102 -13.65 -3.04 -4.96
C SER A 102 -14.01 -4.49 -5.29
N ASP A 103 -15.27 -4.76 -5.61
CA ASP A 103 -15.69 -6.03 -6.20
C ASP A 103 -15.12 -6.17 -7.62
N HIS A 104 -14.24 -7.16 -7.79
CA HIS A 104 -13.50 -7.36 -9.04
C HIS A 104 -14.42 -7.64 -10.25
N GLU A 105 -15.42 -8.50 -10.08
CA GLU A 105 -16.33 -8.84 -11.18
C GLU A 105 -17.20 -7.65 -11.58
N ARG A 106 -17.61 -6.85 -10.59
CA ARG A 106 -18.33 -5.62 -10.85
C ARG A 106 -17.47 -4.60 -11.59
N ALA A 107 -16.19 -4.46 -11.20
CA ALA A 107 -15.24 -3.58 -11.89
C ALA A 107 -15.02 -4.02 -13.33
N VAL A 108 -14.88 -5.32 -13.61
CA VAL A 108 -14.74 -5.86 -14.96
C VAL A 108 -15.96 -5.52 -15.82
N ARG A 109 -17.18 -5.74 -15.29
CA ARG A 109 -18.42 -5.38 -16.01
C ARG A 109 -18.53 -3.88 -16.27
N GLU A 110 -18.16 -3.06 -15.29
CA GLU A 110 -18.17 -1.60 -15.44
C GLU A 110 -17.21 -1.14 -16.55
N PHE A 111 -15.99 -1.66 -16.57
CA PHE A 111 -15.00 -1.33 -17.58
C PHE A 111 -15.41 -1.83 -18.97
N ALA A 112 -16.03 -3.01 -19.08
CA ALA A 112 -16.58 -3.48 -20.34
C ALA A 112 -17.64 -2.50 -20.92
N ALA A 113 -18.54 -2.02 -20.07
CA ALA A 113 -19.58 -1.07 -20.46
C ALA A 113 -19.07 0.34 -20.76
N SER A 114 -18.03 0.79 -20.02
CA SER A 114 -17.57 2.18 -20.06
C SER A 114 -16.34 2.42 -20.94
N THR A 115 -15.61 1.36 -21.32
CA THR A 115 -14.41 1.42 -22.17
C THR A 115 -14.53 0.45 -23.35
N SER A 116 -14.04 -0.79 -23.21
CA SER A 116 -14.21 -1.87 -24.18
C SER A 116 -14.14 -3.25 -23.54
N GLU A 117 -14.71 -4.25 -24.20
CA GLU A 117 -14.59 -5.66 -23.79
C GLU A 117 -13.12 -6.12 -23.75
N ALA A 118 -12.29 -5.64 -24.68
CA ALA A 118 -10.86 -5.95 -24.73
C ALA A 118 -10.11 -5.37 -23.52
N ASP A 119 -10.43 -4.13 -23.13
CA ASP A 119 -9.86 -3.48 -21.95
C ASP A 119 -10.30 -4.17 -20.65
N ALA A 120 -11.55 -4.55 -20.54
CA ALA A 120 -12.07 -5.28 -19.39
C ALA A 120 -11.41 -6.66 -19.24
N ALA A 121 -11.26 -7.41 -20.33
CA ALA A 121 -10.56 -8.69 -20.34
C ALA A 121 -9.07 -8.53 -20.01
N SER A 122 -8.47 -7.43 -20.46
CA SER A 122 -7.08 -7.10 -20.15
C SER A 122 -6.91 -6.73 -18.67
N PHE A 123 -7.83 -5.95 -18.13
CA PHE A 123 -7.87 -5.61 -16.71
C PHE A 123 -7.97 -6.87 -15.82
N ASP A 124 -8.89 -7.79 -16.13
CA ASP A 124 -9.03 -9.05 -15.40
C ASP A 124 -7.72 -9.86 -15.42
N ARG A 125 -7.11 -10.00 -16.59
CA ARG A 125 -5.84 -10.71 -16.77
C ARG A 125 -4.69 -10.08 -15.96
N VAL A 126 -4.54 -8.76 -16.06
CA VAL A 126 -3.52 -7.99 -15.36
C VAL A 126 -3.72 -8.08 -13.85
N HIS A 127 -4.94 -7.88 -13.38
CA HIS A 127 -5.27 -7.94 -11.96
C HIS A 127 -4.90 -9.28 -11.33
N ARG A 128 -5.29 -10.40 -11.96
CA ARG A 128 -4.92 -11.76 -11.49
C ARG A 128 -3.41 -11.97 -11.45
N ARG A 129 -2.69 -11.49 -12.47
CA ARG A 129 -1.21 -11.58 -12.50
C ARG A 129 -0.57 -10.77 -11.38
N LEU A 130 -1.03 -9.54 -11.14
CA LEU A 130 -0.53 -8.71 -10.06
C LEU A 130 -0.81 -9.29 -8.68
N GLN A 131 -2.01 -9.83 -8.47
CA GLN A 131 -2.32 -10.55 -7.22
C GLN A 131 -1.41 -11.77 -7.01
N ALA A 132 -1.11 -12.51 -8.07
CA ALA A 132 -0.17 -13.63 -7.99
C ALA A 132 1.24 -13.17 -7.61
N LEU A 133 1.71 -12.02 -8.12
CA LEU A 133 3.01 -11.44 -7.77
C LEU A 133 3.03 -10.86 -6.36
N ALA A 134 1.94 -10.26 -5.91
CA ALA A 134 1.84 -9.65 -4.58
C ALA A 134 2.16 -10.64 -3.46
N ARG A 135 1.82 -11.92 -3.60
CA ARG A 135 2.14 -12.98 -2.62
C ARG A 135 3.65 -13.15 -2.38
N TYR A 136 4.50 -12.84 -3.38
CA TYR A 136 5.95 -12.89 -3.23
C TYR A 136 6.51 -11.63 -2.56
N LEU A 137 5.83 -10.48 -2.73
CA LEU A 137 6.29 -9.17 -2.25
C LEU A 137 5.77 -8.84 -0.85
N GLN A 138 4.55 -9.24 -0.52
CA GLN A 138 3.93 -8.91 0.78
C GLN A 138 4.78 -9.24 2.01
N PRO A 139 5.49 -10.39 2.08
CA PRO A 139 6.32 -10.70 3.25
C PRO A 139 7.47 -9.71 3.49
N PHE A 140 7.96 -9.04 2.44
CA PHE A 140 9.04 -8.06 2.58
C PHE A 140 8.66 -6.81 3.39
N PHE A 141 7.36 -6.53 3.52
CA PHE A 141 6.90 -5.41 4.34
C PHE A 141 7.04 -5.63 5.85
N LEU A 142 7.20 -6.90 6.28
CA LEU A 142 7.27 -7.28 7.70
C LEU A 142 8.57 -7.98 8.08
N GLU A 143 9.41 -8.30 7.12
CA GLU A 143 10.66 -9.00 7.36
C GLU A 143 11.86 -8.05 7.20
N GLU A 144 12.93 -8.36 7.91
CA GLU A 144 14.21 -7.71 7.65
C GLU A 144 14.64 -7.95 6.20
N PRO A 145 15.10 -6.90 5.50
CA PRO A 145 15.62 -7.07 4.15
C PRO A 145 16.80 -8.04 4.16
N PRO A 146 17.01 -8.84 3.09
CA PRO A 146 18.12 -9.77 3.04
C PRO A 146 19.45 -9.03 3.12
N ASN A 147 20.33 -9.49 4.00
CA ASN A 147 21.66 -8.92 4.13
C ASN A 147 22.55 -9.38 2.96
N LEU A 148 22.69 -8.54 1.94
CA LEU A 148 23.50 -8.82 0.75
C LEU A 148 25.01 -8.90 1.07
N TYR A 149 25.46 -8.36 2.20
CA TYR A 149 26.84 -8.39 2.66
C TYR A 149 27.13 -9.53 3.63
N ALA A 150 26.16 -10.40 3.90
CA ALA A 150 26.33 -11.56 4.76
C ALA A 150 27.48 -12.45 4.28
N ARG A 151 28.28 -12.98 5.22
CA ARG A 151 29.41 -13.88 4.96
C ARG A 151 29.23 -15.20 5.69
N GLY A 152 29.94 -16.24 5.25
CA GLY A 152 29.93 -17.56 5.90
C GLY A 152 28.52 -18.15 6.02
N TRP A 153 28.18 -18.70 7.17
CA TRP A 153 26.88 -19.33 7.43
C TRP A 153 25.68 -18.36 7.34
N ALA A 154 25.90 -17.08 7.61
CA ALA A 154 24.85 -16.08 7.43
C ALA A 154 24.44 -15.97 5.97
N LYS A 155 25.38 -15.99 5.01
CA LYS A 155 25.08 -15.99 3.57
C LYS A 155 24.27 -17.22 3.15
N VAL A 156 24.60 -18.40 3.68
CA VAL A 156 23.86 -19.64 3.39
C VAL A 156 22.43 -19.53 3.90
N ARG A 157 22.24 -18.99 5.11
CA ARG A 157 20.91 -18.78 5.69
C ARG A 157 20.06 -17.80 4.86
N GLU A 158 20.65 -16.66 4.47
CA GLU A 158 19.96 -15.68 3.62
C GLU A 158 19.60 -16.27 2.25
N GLY A 159 20.54 -16.97 1.61
CA GLY A 159 20.31 -17.69 0.36
C GLY A 159 19.20 -18.73 0.48
N SER A 160 19.15 -19.49 1.58
CA SER A 160 18.10 -20.49 1.80
C SER A 160 16.71 -19.86 2.04
N ARG A 161 16.65 -18.67 2.68
CA ARG A 161 15.41 -17.90 2.83
C ARG A 161 14.88 -17.42 1.48
N ALA A 162 15.76 -16.78 0.69
CA ALA A 162 15.42 -16.33 -0.66
C ALA A 162 14.97 -17.50 -1.54
N TRP A 163 15.74 -18.60 -1.57
CA TRP A 163 15.39 -19.78 -2.33
C TRP A 163 14.02 -20.35 -1.93
N ARG A 164 13.74 -20.53 -0.65
CA ARG A 164 12.44 -21.03 -0.18
C ARG A 164 11.27 -20.14 -0.62
N ARG A 165 11.48 -18.82 -0.68
CA ARG A 165 10.46 -17.86 -1.10
C ARG A 165 10.20 -17.94 -2.59
N PHE A 166 11.26 -17.96 -3.40
CA PHE A 166 11.14 -17.85 -4.84
C PHE A 166 11.19 -19.21 -5.59
N ARG A 167 11.42 -20.33 -4.92
CA ARG A 167 11.51 -21.65 -5.56
C ARG A 167 10.25 -22.09 -6.30
N LYS A 168 9.11 -21.47 -6.03
CA LYS A 168 7.82 -21.76 -6.67
C LYS A 168 7.45 -20.73 -7.73
N ILE A 169 8.27 -19.68 -7.92
CA ILE A 169 8.01 -18.69 -8.96
C ILE A 169 8.25 -19.35 -10.32
N THR A 170 7.30 -19.19 -11.21
CA THR A 170 7.45 -19.65 -12.60
C THR A 170 8.30 -18.67 -13.40
N GLY A 171 8.81 -19.10 -14.58
CA GLY A 171 9.57 -18.21 -15.46
C GLY A 171 8.76 -16.98 -15.89
N ASP A 172 7.47 -17.15 -16.16
CA ASP A 172 6.58 -16.07 -16.55
C ASP A 172 6.35 -15.08 -15.38
N GLU A 173 6.09 -15.58 -14.17
CA GLU A 173 5.95 -14.73 -12.98
C GLU A 173 7.23 -13.94 -12.67
N LEU A 174 8.41 -14.56 -12.85
CA LEU A 174 9.70 -13.89 -12.69
C LEU A 174 9.88 -12.78 -13.73
N ALA A 175 9.57 -13.08 -15.00
CA ALA A 175 9.64 -12.09 -16.07
C ALA A 175 8.70 -10.91 -15.81
N ASP A 176 7.49 -11.18 -15.32
CA ASP A 176 6.54 -10.14 -14.93
C ASP A 176 7.03 -9.32 -13.74
N LEU A 177 7.59 -9.98 -12.72
CA LEU A 177 8.16 -9.29 -11.56
C LEU A 177 9.25 -8.32 -11.99
N VAL A 178 10.17 -8.75 -12.85
CA VAL A 178 11.23 -7.89 -13.39
C VAL A 178 10.64 -6.74 -14.20
N ARG A 179 9.72 -7.01 -15.13
CA ARG A 179 9.09 -5.96 -15.95
C ARG A 179 8.34 -4.94 -15.10
N PHE A 180 7.67 -5.39 -14.06
CA PHE A 180 6.87 -4.55 -13.17
C PHE A 180 7.73 -3.66 -12.27
N THR A 181 8.87 -4.18 -11.81
CA THR A 181 9.77 -3.44 -10.91
C THR A 181 10.74 -2.52 -11.64
N THR A 182 11.03 -2.79 -12.90
CA THR A 182 12.03 -2.03 -13.70
C THR A 182 11.41 -1.23 -14.85
N GLY A 183 10.16 -1.54 -15.24
CA GLY A 183 9.45 -0.88 -16.33
C GLY A 183 8.79 0.44 -15.92
N SER A 184 8.43 1.26 -16.91
CA SER A 184 7.59 2.43 -16.66
C SER A 184 6.10 2.06 -16.67
N LEU A 185 5.33 2.69 -15.81
CA LEU A 185 3.87 2.52 -15.77
C LEU A 185 3.21 2.96 -17.09
N GLY A 186 3.73 4.01 -17.74
CA GLY A 186 3.25 4.44 -19.06
C GLY A 186 3.37 3.34 -20.10
N ALA A 187 4.56 2.76 -20.29
CA ALA A 187 4.76 1.65 -21.22
C ALA A 187 3.92 0.41 -20.86
N PHE A 188 3.65 0.20 -19.58
CA PHE A 188 2.78 -0.87 -19.12
C PHE A 188 1.34 -0.66 -19.58
N VAL A 189 0.75 0.52 -19.35
CA VAL A 189 -0.66 0.77 -19.73
C VAL A 189 -0.85 0.79 -21.25
N GLU A 190 0.11 1.34 -22.02
CA GLU A 190 0.08 1.32 -23.48
C GLU A 190 0.07 -0.09 -24.06
N ARG A 191 0.78 -1.02 -23.41
CA ARG A 191 0.85 -2.42 -23.83
C ARG A 191 -0.43 -3.21 -23.52
N HIS A 192 -1.10 -2.87 -22.44
CA HIS A 192 -2.20 -3.69 -21.93
C HIS A 192 -3.59 -3.15 -22.24
N PHE A 193 -3.74 -1.86 -22.50
CA PHE A 193 -5.04 -1.23 -22.69
C PHE A 193 -5.12 -0.50 -24.04
N GLU A 194 -6.27 -0.65 -24.70
CA GLU A 194 -6.52 -0.08 -26.03
C GLU A 194 -7.06 1.35 -25.95
N THR A 195 -8.04 1.59 -25.05
CA THR A 195 -8.71 2.87 -24.98
C THR A 195 -7.92 3.86 -24.11
N ASP A 196 -7.93 5.12 -24.52
CA ASP A 196 -7.33 6.21 -23.76
C ASP A 196 -8.01 6.38 -22.38
N ARG A 197 -9.32 6.13 -22.31
CA ARG A 197 -10.05 6.14 -21.03
C ARG A 197 -9.50 5.14 -20.04
N MET A 198 -9.33 3.89 -20.43
CA MET A 198 -8.80 2.86 -19.53
C MET A 198 -7.35 3.13 -19.14
N ARG A 199 -6.52 3.62 -20.06
CA ARG A 199 -5.14 4.04 -19.77
C ARG A 199 -5.10 5.13 -18.70
N ARG A 200 -5.93 6.17 -18.82
CA ARG A 200 -6.02 7.27 -17.85
C ARG A 200 -6.52 6.80 -16.49
N ILE A 201 -7.57 5.96 -16.44
CA ILE A 201 -8.07 5.37 -15.19
C ILE A 201 -6.96 4.62 -14.47
N TYR A 202 -6.25 3.75 -15.21
CA TYR A 202 -5.22 2.92 -14.64
C TYR A 202 -3.99 3.72 -14.18
N LEU A 203 -3.57 4.73 -14.97
CA LEU A 203 -2.48 5.64 -14.59
C LEU A 203 -2.83 6.43 -13.33
N ALA A 204 -4.01 7.06 -13.29
CA ALA A 204 -4.43 7.86 -12.15
C ALA A 204 -4.44 7.04 -10.86
N ASN A 205 -5.02 5.83 -10.90
CA ASN A 205 -5.08 4.94 -9.74
C ASN A 205 -3.68 4.55 -9.20
N ASN A 206 -2.72 4.30 -10.08
CA ASN A 206 -1.41 3.80 -9.69
C ASN A 206 -0.37 4.90 -9.39
N VAL A 207 -0.56 6.13 -9.88
CA VAL A 207 0.31 7.28 -9.56
C VAL A 207 0.13 7.69 -8.10
N TYR A 208 -1.06 7.57 -7.54
CA TYR A 208 -1.35 7.94 -6.15
C TYR A 208 -1.05 6.82 -5.14
N GLY A 209 -0.47 5.70 -5.55
CA GLY A 209 0.05 4.67 -4.64
C GLY A 209 -1.03 3.84 -3.96
N MET A 210 -2.11 3.58 -4.65
CA MET A 210 -3.15 2.66 -4.18
C MET A 210 -2.87 1.21 -4.54
#